data_2fecd22efa9b45f67a61dff8455b4451
#
_entry.id   2fecd22efa9b45f67a61dff8455b4451
#
_cell.length_a   1.000
_cell.length_b   1.000
_cell.length_c   1.000
_cell.angle_alpha   90.00
_cell.angle_beta   90.00
_cell.angle_gamma   90.00
#
_symmetry.space_group_name_H-M   'P 1'
#
loop_
_entity.id
_entity.type
_entity.pdbx_description
1 polymer ?
#
loop_
_entity_poly.entity_id
_entity_poly.type
_entity_poly.pdbx_seq_one_letter_code
_entity_poly.pdbx_strand_id
1 'polypeptide(L)'
;MKALEFISSRHKSRWAFWLLLAALLVLPFVTDALLGRGWVRIVDFAMLYIMLALGLNIVVGFAGLLDLGYIAFFGVGAYCYALAGSPHLALAFPMAFPNGVHLSFWVVLPLAALLAGGFGVLLGAPTLRLRGDYLAIVTLGFGEIIRIFLNNLNAPVNLTNGPQGISRIDPVGVAGVRLSATQEMFGISLPSVHLYFYLFLAFTALVIFASQRSAEDAAGYAA
;
A
#
# COMPACT_ATOMS: atom_id res chain seq x y z
N MET A 1 1.87 -23.33 -39.89
CA MET A 1 0.67 -22.66 -39.36
C MET A 1 0.83 -22.28 -37.91
N LYS A 2 1.24 -23.16 -36.98
CA LYS A 2 1.40 -22.83 -35.53
C LYS A 2 2.37 -21.66 -35.21
N ALA A 3 3.44 -21.46 -36.00
CA ALA A 3 4.39 -20.38 -35.79
C ALA A 3 3.83 -18.98 -36.11
N LEU A 4 2.95 -18.88 -37.08
CA LEU A 4 2.29 -17.63 -37.46
C LEU A 4 1.20 -17.21 -36.43
N GLU A 5 0.52 -18.19 -35.82
CA GLU A 5 -0.43 -17.95 -34.72
C GLU A 5 0.30 -17.46 -33.46
N PHE A 6 1.47 -18.02 -33.15
CA PHE A 6 2.28 -17.60 -32.01
C PHE A 6 2.81 -16.15 -32.15
N ILE A 7 3.26 -15.77 -33.35
CA ILE A 7 3.71 -14.41 -33.67
C ILE A 7 2.53 -13.42 -33.63
N SER A 8 1.37 -13.82 -34.17
CA SER A 8 0.14 -12.99 -34.11
C SER A 8 -0.37 -12.78 -32.69
N SER A 9 -0.26 -13.77 -31.80
CA SER A 9 -0.68 -13.65 -30.41
C SER A 9 0.24 -12.69 -29.62
N ARG A 10 1.55 -12.69 -29.87
CA ARG A 10 2.50 -11.77 -29.23
C ARG A 10 2.28 -10.31 -29.64
N HIS A 11 1.88 -10.08 -30.88
CA HIS A 11 1.62 -8.73 -31.36
C HIS A 11 0.30 -8.18 -30.81
N LYS A 12 -0.75 -9.00 -30.77
CA LYS A 12 -2.03 -8.67 -30.11
C LYS A 12 -1.87 -8.38 -28.62
N SER A 13 -0.99 -9.15 -27.92
CA SER A 13 -0.67 -8.92 -26.50
C SER A 13 -0.03 -7.56 -26.25
N ARG A 14 0.86 -7.09 -27.13
CA ARG A 14 1.51 -5.78 -26.99
C ARG A 14 0.53 -4.61 -27.19
N TRP A 15 -0.36 -4.71 -28.17
CA TRP A 15 -1.40 -3.68 -28.37
C TRP A 15 -2.42 -3.66 -27.24
N ALA A 16 -2.82 -4.82 -26.75
CA ALA A 16 -3.70 -4.92 -25.60
C ALA A 16 -3.07 -4.28 -24.34
N PHE A 17 -1.77 -4.46 -24.12
CA PHE A 17 -1.04 -3.82 -23.04
C PHE A 17 -1.05 -2.29 -23.15
N TRP A 18 -0.75 -1.74 -24.33
CA TRP A 18 -0.75 -0.29 -24.55
C TRP A 18 -2.15 0.32 -24.44
N LEU A 19 -3.18 -0.38 -24.93
CA LEU A 19 -4.57 0.02 -24.79
C LEU A 19 -5.01 0.04 -23.32
N LEU A 20 -4.64 -0.98 -22.56
CA LEU A 20 -4.92 -1.05 -21.12
C LEU A 20 -4.20 0.08 -20.36
N LEU A 21 -2.94 0.32 -20.66
CA LEU A 21 -2.18 1.42 -20.07
C LEU A 21 -2.82 2.77 -20.38
N ALA A 22 -3.20 3.02 -21.63
CA ALA A 22 -3.89 4.24 -22.04
C ALA A 22 -5.25 4.38 -21.35
N ALA A 23 -6.01 3.30 -21.24
CA ALA A 23 -7.30 3.29 -20.53
C ALA A 23 -7.11 3.62 -19.04
N LEU A 24 -6.09 3.06 -18.39
CA LEU A 24 -5.77 3.37 -16.99
C LEU A 24 -5.35 4.83 -16.79
N LEU A 25 -4.59 5.40 -17.72
CA LEU A 25 -4.18 6.82 -17.65
C LEU A 25 -5.35 7.77 -17.84
N VAL A 26 -6.33 7.42 -18.65
CA VAL A 26 -7.52 8.25 -18.93
C VAL A 26 -8.62 8.02 -17.90
N LEU A 27 -8.60 6.90 -17.19
CA LEU A 27 -9.64 6.48 -16.25
C LEU A 27 -10.03 7.57 -15.23
N PRO A 28 -9.11 8.27 -14.53
CA PRO A 28 -9.49 9.27 -13.53
C PRO A 28 -10.25 10.45 -14.14
N PHE A 29 -9.95 10.83 -15.38
CA PHE A 29 -10.66 11.93 -16.06
C PHE A 29 -12.07 11.51 -16.47
N VAL A 30 -12.22 10.28 -16.98
CA VAL A 30 -13.54 9.76 -17.38
C VAL A 30 -14.42 9.55 -16.15
N THR A 31 -13.87 8.99 -15.07
CA THR A 31 -14.63 8.80 -13.83
C THR A 31 -15.00 10.13 -13.17
N ASP A 32 -14.11 11.13 -13.18
CA ASP A 32 -14.43 12.46 -12.66
C ASP A 32 -15.53 13.15 -13.48
N ALA A 33 -15.44 13.07 -14.82
CA ALA A 33 -16.42 13.70 -15.71
C ALA A 33 -17.80 13.04 -15.66
N LEU A 34 -17.89 11.72 -15.55
CA LEU A 34 -19.15 10.97 -15.57
C LEU A 34 -19.79 10.80 -14.19
N LEU A 35 -19.00 10.57 -13.17
CA LEU A 35 -19.44 10.12 -11.85
C LEU A 35 -19.02 11.08 -10.72
N GLY A 36 -18.07 11.97 -10.99
CA GLY A 36 -17.55 12.94 -10.04
C GLY A 36 -16.36 12.43 -9.22
N ARG A 37 -15.70 13.37 -8.53
CA ARG A 37 -14.43 13.16 -7.78
C ARG A 37 -14.50 12.08 -6.69
N GLY A 38 -15.68 11.84 -6.13
CA GLY A 38 -15.89 10.80 -5.13
C GLY A 38 -15.57 9.40 -5.65
N TRP A 39 -15.91 9.13 -6.90
CA TRP A 39 -15.66 7.85 -7.54
C TRP A 39 -14.17 7.61 -7.84
N VAL A 40 -13.42 8.67 -8.19
CA VAL A 40 -11.97 8.56 -8.35
C VAL A 40 -11.32 8.09 -7.04
N ARG A 41 -11.77 8.63 -5.91
CA ARG A 41 -11.31 8.19 -4.58
C ARG A 41 -11.64 6.72 -4.29
N ILE A 42 -12.80 6.24 -4.73
CA ILE A 42 -13.17 4.82 -4.59
C ILE A 42 -12.19 3.94 -5.40
N VAL A 43 -11.80 4.38 -6.59
CA VAL A 43 -10.80 3.66 -7.40
C VAL A 43 -9.42 3.68 -6.75
N ASP A 44 -9.03 4.77 -6.07
CA ASP A 44 -7.79 4.83 -5.28
C ASP A 44 -7.80 3.78 -4.17
N PHE A 45 -8.91 3.65 -3.43
CA PHE A 45 -9.09 2.59 -2.44
C PHE A 45 -9.05 1.19 -3.06
N ALA A 46 -9.66 1.01 -4.23
CA ALA A 46 -9.62 -0.27 -4.93
C ALA A 46 -8.18 -0.67 -5.29
N MET A 47 -7.34 0.27 -5.76
CA MET A 47 -5.92 0.02 -6.03
C MET A 47 -5.15 -0.35 -4.77
N LEU A 48 -5.44 0.29 -3.63
CA LEU A 48 -4.85 -0.06 -2.33
C LEU A 48 -5.20 -1.51 -1.97
N TYR A 49 -6.47 -1.93 -2.10
CA TYR A 49 -6.87 -3.30 -1.84
C TYR A 49 -6.25 -4.30 -2.82
N ILE A 50 -6.05 -3.91 -4.08
CA ILE A 50 -5.32 -4.73 -5.06
C ILE A 50 -3.87 -4.95 -4.62
N MET A 51 -3.18 -3.90 -4.16
CA MET A 51 -1.81 -4.05 -3.64
C MET A 51 -1.76 -4.98 -2.41
N LEU A 52 -2.72 -4.85 -1.50
CA LEU A 52 -2.82 -5.75 -0.34
C LEU A 52 -3.08 -7.20 -0.78
N ALA A 53 -4.01 -7.42 -1.71
CA ALA A 53 -4.31 -8.74 -2.23
C ALA A 53 -3.11 -9.39 -2.95
N LEU A 54 -2.35 -8.60 -3.70
CA LEU A 54 -1.11 -9.07 -4.34
C LEU A 54 -0.05 -9.44 -3.30
N GLY A 55 0.08 -8.64 -2.24
CA GLY A 55 0.98 -8.95 -1.12
C GLY A 55 0.61 -10.27 -0.43
N LEU A 56 -0.68 -10.48 -0.17
CA LEU A 56 -1.19 -11.74 0.37
C LEU A 56 -0.93 -12.91 -0.58
N ASN A 57 -1.11 -12.68 -1.90
CA ASN A 57 -0.88 -13.73 -2.91
C ASN A 57 0.59 -14.19 -2.93
N ILE A 58 1.56 -13.33 -2.62
CA ILE A 58 2.97 -13.73 -2.50
C ILE A 58 3.11 -14.74 -1.35
N VAL A 59 2.49 -14.50 -0.20
CA VAL A 59 2.59 -15.38 0.96
C VAL A 59 1.81 -16.67 0.75
N VAL A 60 0.55 -16.58 0.32
CA VAL A 60 -0.32 -17.75 0.14
C VAL A 60 0.07 -18.53 -1.13
N GLY A 61 0.33 -17.83 -2.23
CA GLY A 61 0.58 -18.45 -3.52
C GLY A 61 1.95 -19.11 -3.64
N PHE A 62 3.00 -18.48 -3.10
CA PHE A 62 4.37 -19.01 -3.23
C PHE A 62 4.86 -19.75 -2.00
N ALA A 63 4.58 -19.25 -0.81
CA ALA A 63 4.98 -19.94 0.42
C ALA A 63 3.98 -21.00 0.89
N GLY A 64 2.76 -21.01 0.35
CA GLY A 64 1.70 -21.96 0.75
C GLY A 64 1.23 -21.75 2.20
N LEU A 65 1.49 -20.57 2.77
CA LEU A 65 1.18 -20.23 4.16
C LEU A 65 -0.07 -19.35 4.19
N LEU A 66 -1.14 -19.82 4.83
CA LEU A 66 -2.37 -19.05 5.00
C LEU A 66 -2.21 -18.04 6.16
N ASP A 67 -1.65 -16.85 5.85
CA ASP A 67 -1.50 -15.75 6.79
C ASP A 67 -2.69 -14.79 6.68
N LEU A 68 -3.60 -14.84 7.66
CA LEU A 68 -4.75 -13.93 7.74
C LEU A 68 -4.45 -12.66 8.53
N GLY A 69 -3.29 -12.58 9.18
CA GLY A 69 -2.85 -11.42 9.96
C GLY A 69 -2.10 -10.35 9.17
N TYR A 70 -1.84 -10.56 7.87
CA TYR A 70 -1.01 -9.67 7.04
C TYR A 70 -1.50 -8.20 7.04
N ILE A 71 -2.80 -7.97 7.21
CA ILE A 71 -3.38 -6.61 7.25
C ILE A 71 -2.87 -5.79 8.45
N ALA A 72 -2.41 -6.46 9.51
CA ALA A 72 -1.80 -5.80 10.66
C ALA A 72 -0.51 -5.07 10.30
N PHE A 73 0.30 -5.64 9.42
CA PHE A 73 1.54 -5.00 8.94
C PHE A 73 1.27 -3.74 8.14
N PHE A 74 0.18 -3.73 7.36
CA PHE A 74 -0.32 -2.51 6.73
C PHE A 74 -0.68 -1.45 7.78
N GLY A 75 -1.41 -1.83 8.84
CA GLY A 75 -1.73 -0.92 9.94
C GLY A 75 -0.49 -0.34 10.61
N VAL A 76 0.52 -1.16 10.93
CA VAL A 76 1.80 -0.72 11.50
C VAL A 76 2.51 0.29 10.58
N GLY A 77 2.58 -0.01 9.27
CA GLY A 77 3.19 0.89 8.28
C GLY A 77 2.44 2.23 8.16
N ALA A 78 1.11 2.19 8.15
CA ALA A 78 0.26 3.37 8.08
C ALA A 78 0.43 4.29 9.30
N TYR A 79 0.46 3.71 10.51
CA TYR A 79 0.69 4.48 11.73
C TYR A 79 2.14 5.00 11.83
N CYS A 80 3.13 4.28 11.33
CA CYS A 80 4.49 4.77 11.21
C CYS A 80 4.54 6.06 10.39
N TYR A 81 3.87 6.08 9.22
CA TYR A 81 3.79 7.30 8.41
C TYR A 81 2.98 8.39 9.09
N ALA A 82 1.84 8.05 9.67
CA ALA A 82 0.98 9.01 10.34
C ALA A 82 1.70 9.72 11.51
N LEU A 83 2.49 9.00 12.30
CA LEU A 83 3.28 9.55 13.40
C LEU A 83 4.45 10.40 12.89
N ALA A 84 5.17 9.92 11.89
CA ALA A 84 6.35 10.59 11.36
C ALA A 84 6.04 11.81 10.48
N GLY A 85 4.85 11.85 9.87
CA GLY A 85 4.38 12.93 8.99
C GLY A 85 3.27 13.78 9.60
N SER A 86 3.22 13.91 10.93
CA SER A 86 2.20 14.73 11.58
C SER A 86 2.72 15.38 12.87
N PRO A 87 2.08 16.45 13.38
CA PRO A 87 2.40 17.04 14.65
C PRO A 87 1.97 16.19 15.86
N HIS A 88 1.43 14.98 15.65
CA HIS A 88 0.83 14.16 16.70
C HIS A 88 1.82 13.78 17.80
N LEU A 89 3.10 13.52 17.43
CA LEU A 89 4.15 13.24 18.41
C LEU A 89 4.45 14.38 19.37
N ALA A 90 4.12 15.63 19.01
CA ALA A 90 4.20 16.74 19.94
C ALA A 90 3.19 16.63 21.09
N LEU A 91 2.03 15.99 20.86
CA LEU A 91 1.04 15.74 21.90
C LEU A 91 1.46 14.60 22.83
N ALA A 92 2.12 13.60 22.29
CA ALA A 92 2.59 12.42 23.05
C ALA A 92 3.87 12.73 23.84
N PHE A 93 4.81 13.44 23.22
CA PHE A 93 6.14 13.74 23.76
C PHE A 93 6.54 15.20 23.51
N PRO A 94 5.92 16.18 24.17
CA PRO A 94 6.13 17.61 23.89
C PRO A 94 7.58 18.06 24.15
N MET A 95 8.28 17.43 25.10
CA MET A 95 9.69 17.76 25.39
C MET A 95 10.66 17.26 24.32
N ALA A 96 10.37 16.11 23.69
CA ALA A 96 11.24 15.50 22.69
C ALA A 96 10.94 16.02 21.27
N PHE A 97 9.67 16.27 20.97
CA PHE A 97 9.19 16.68 19.64
C PHE A 97 8.21 17.85 19.73
N PRO A 98 8.68 19.06 20.05
CA PRO A 98 7.78 20.21 20.31
C PRO A 98 6.93 20.60 19.09
N ASN A 99 7.40 20.35 17.88
CA ASN A 99 6.70 20.66 16.62
C ASN A 99 6.20 19.42 15.86
N GLY A 100 6.38 18.20 16.42
CA GLY A 100 6.20 16.95 15.66
C GLY A 100 7.46 16.56 14.88
N VAL A 101 7.36 15.57 14.00
CA VAL A 101 8.54 15.03 13.28
C VAL A 101 8.56 15.45 11.81
N HIS A 102 7.45 15.62 11.14
CA HIS A 102 7.33 16.14 9.76
C HIS A 102 8.33 15.56 8.72
N LEU A 103 8.55 14.25 8.74
CA LEU A 103 9.44 13.59 7.79
C LEU A 103 8.79 13.44 6.41
N SER A 104 9.60 13.57 5.37
CA SER A 104 9.15 13.31 4.00
C SER A 104 8.68 11.87 3.83
N PHE A 105 7.59 11.68 3.05
CA PHE A 105 7.03 10.38 2.70
C PHE A 105 8.10 9.39 2.20
N TRP A 106 9.02 9.85 1.36
CA TRP A 106 10.07 9.01 0.76
C TRP A 106 11.10 8.48 1.75
N VAL A 107 11.31 9.18 2.87
CA VAL A 107 12.17 8.73 3.97
C VAL A 107 11.41 7.78 4.88
N VAL A 108 10.14 8.07 5.13
CA VAL A 108 9.30 7.24 6.02
C VAL A 108 8.92 5.92 5.35
N LEU A 109 8.77 5.89 4.03
CA LEU A 109 8.39 4.67 3.29
C LEU A 109 9.34 3.48 3.56
N PRO A 110 10.68 3.58 3.39
CA PRO A 110 11.59 2.50 3.72
C PRO A 110 11.64 2.21 5.22
N LEU A 111 11.51 3.23 6.07
CA LEU A 111 11.46 3.05 7.51
C LEU A 111 10.22 2.26 7.95
N ALA A 112 9.05 2.60 7.40
CA ALA A 112 7.81 1.88 7.64
C ALA A 112 7.87 0.43 7.12
N ALA A 113 8.51 0.21 5.97
CA ALA A 113 8.72 -1.12 5.43
C ALA A 113 9.64 -1.97 6.33
N LEU A 114 10.73 -1.40 6.84
CA LEU A 114 11.61 -2.06 7.79
C LEU A 114 10.90 -2.37 9.11
N LEU A 115 10.11 -1.45 9.61
CA LEU A 115 9.36 -1.62 10.85
C LEU A 115 8.28 -2.70 10.69
N ALA A 116 7.49 -2.65 9.62
CA ALA A 116 6.48 -3.67 9.32
C ALA A 116 7.13 -5.04 9.09
N GLY A 117 8.27 -5.09 8.38
CA GLY A 117 9.06 -6.30 8.18
C GLY A 117 9.62 -6.85 9.50
N GLY A 118 10.08 -5.99 10.41
CA GLY A 118 10.52 -6.37 11.75
C GLY A 118 9.40 -7.03 12.56
N PHE A 119 8.20 -6.44 12.55
CA PHE A 119 7.01 -7.06 13.14
C PHE A 119 6.66 -8.38 12.45
N GLY A 120 6.79 -8.45 11.11
CA GLY A 120 6.59 -9.67 10.34
C GLY A 120 7.53 -10.80 10.77
N VAL A 121 8.81 -10.51 10.99
CA VAL A 121 9.78 -11.49 11.51
C VAL A 121 9.47 -11.87 12.95
N LEU A 122 9.15 -10.90 13.81
CA LEU A 122 8.86 -11.14 15.23
C LEU A 122 7.65 -12.06 15.41
N LEU A 123 6.58 -11.81 14.66
CA LEU A 123 5.34 -12.58 14.73
C LEU A 123 5.40 -13.85 13.87
N GLY A 124 6.07 -13.77 12.72
CA GLY A 124 6.23 -14.89 11.80
C GLY A 124 7.11 -16.01 12.34
N ALA A 125 8.21 -15.69 13.01
CA ALA A 125 9.15 -16.70 13.50
C ALA A 125 8.51 -17.79 14.40
N PRO A 126 7.66 -17.47 15.39
CA PRO A 126 6.94 -18.48 16.15
C PRO A 126 5.83 -19.17 15.35
N THR A 127 5.16 -18.46 14.44
CA THR A 127 4.01 -19.00 13.68
C THR A 127 4.42 -19.94 12.56
N LEU A 128 5.63 -19.78 11.98
CA LEU A 128 6.14 -20.67 10.93
C LEU A 128 6.30 -22.13 11.38
N ARG A 129 6.28 -22.40 12.69
CA ARG A 129 6.29 -23.76 13.25
C ARG A 129 4.92 -24.41 13.23
N LEU A 130 3.86 -23.62 13.05
CA LEU A 130 2.48 -24.10 12.98
C LEU A 130 2.16 -24.52 11.54
N ARG A 131 1.24 -25.49 11.39
CA ARG A 131 0.87 -26.01 10.08
C ARG A 131 -0.65 -25.91 9.87
N GLY A 132 -1.04 -25.68 8.60
CA GLY A 132 -2.44 -25.70 8.19
C GLY A 132 -3.30 -24.66 8.91
N ASP A 133 -4.46 -25.08 9.37
CA ASP A 133 -5.49 -24.21 9.94
C ASP A 133 -5.05 -23.52 11.24
N TYR A 134 -4.14 -24.12 11.99
CA TYR A 134 -3.59 -23.52 13.23
C TYR A 134 -2.80 -22.24 12.91
N LEU A 135 -2.07 -22.20 11.80
CA LEU A 135 -1.37 -20.98 11.35
C LEU A 135 -2.38 -19.87 11.06
N ALA A 136 -3.44 -20.18 10.30
CA ALA A 136 -4.47 -19.20 9.95
C ALA A 136 -5.17 -18.60 11.18
N ILE A 137 -5.51 -19.45 12.16
CA ILE A 137 -6.18 -19.00 13.40
C ILE A 137 -5.25 -18.08 14.21
N VAL A 138 -3.98 -18.46 14.36
CA VAL A 138 -3.01 -17.70 15.16
C VAL A 138 -2.68 -16.38 14.49
N THR A 139 -2.49 -16.35 13.17
CA THR A 139 -2.21 -15.10 12.44
C THR A 139 -3.43 -14.16 12.44
N LEU A 140 -4.65 -14.69 12.32
CA LEU A 140 -5.87 -13.90 12.51
C LEU A 140 -5.91 -13.27 13.90
N GLY A 141 -5.60 -14.07 14.94
CA GLY A 141 -5.52 -13.59 16.32
C GLY A 141 -4.51 -12.47 16.50
N PHE A 142 -3.31 -12.58 15.90
CA PHE A 142 -2.32 -11.51 15.91
C PHE A 142 -2.81 -10.25 15.19
N GLY A 143 -3.47 -10.40 14.04
CA GLY A 143 -4.08 -9.27 13.33
C GLY A 143 -5.06 -8.52 14.22
N GLU A 144 -5.91 -9.23 14.95
CA GLU A 144 -6.89 -8.63 15.86
C GLU A 144 -6.21 -8.00 17.10
N ILE A 145 -5.18 -8.64 17.66
CA ILE A 145 -4.41 -8.05 18.76
C ILE A 145 -3.78 -6.73 18.35
N ILE A 146 -3.13 -6.65 17.18
CA ILE A 146 -2.54 -5.40 16.69
C ILE A 146 -3.63 -4.36 16.45
N ARG A 147 -4.78 -4.73 15.89
CA ARG A 147 -5.91 -3.82 15.68
C ARG A 147 -6.42 -3.25 17.00
N ILE A 148 -6.62 -4.09 18.01
CA ILE A 148 -7.06 -3.68 19.36
C ILE A 148 -5.99 -2.76 19.98
N PHE A 149 -4.71 -3.12 19.85
CA PHE A 149 -3.61 -2.35 20.39
C PHE A 149 -3.57 -0.94 19.76
N LEU A 150 -3.63 -0.84 18.43
CA LEU A 150 -3.66 0.44 17.73
C LEU A 150 -4.87 1.31 18.10
N ASN A 151 -6.01 0.70 18.39
CA ASN A 151 -7.22 1.41 18.81
C ASN A 151 -7.21 1.85 20.28
N ASN A 152 -6.32 1.31 21.13
CA ASN A 152 -6.29 1.58 22.56
C ASN A 152 -5.00 2.29 23.02
N LEU A 153 -4.05 2.59 22.12
CA LEU A 153 -2.81 3.34 22.43
C LEU A 153 -3.05 4.86 22.54
N ASN A 154 -4.13 5.26 23.20
CA ASN A 154 -4.47 6.64 23.49
C ASN A 154 -4.24 7.00 24.98
N ALA A 155 -3.96 6.01 25.83
CA ALA A 155 -3.65 6.21 27.24
C ALA A 155 -2.63 5.16 27.74
N PRO A 156 -1.69 5.50 28.64
CA PRO A 156 -1.47 6.79 29.30
C PRO A 156 -0.79 7.84 28.42
N VAL A 157 -0.17 7.41 27.31
CA VAL A 157 0.44 8.29 26.30
C VAL A 157 -0.35 8.17 25.00
N ASN A 158 -0.83 9.28 24.48
CA ASN A 158 -1.61 9.28 23.25
C ASN A 158 -0.72 9.11 22.01
N LEU A 159 -0.51 7.85 21.58
CA LEU A 159 0.29 7.54 20.38
C LEU A 159 -0.56 7.43 19.11
N THR A 160 -1.76 6.85 19.20
CA THR A 160 -2.55 6.52 18.00
C THR A 160 -3.82 7.34 17.88
N ASN A 161 -4.19 8.09 18.93
CA ASN A 161 -5.47 8.77 19.07
C ASN A 161 -6.67 7.79 19.07
N GLY A 162 -6.41 6.53 19.30
CA GLY A 162 -7.42 5.48 19.40
C GLY A 162 -8.29 5.35 18.15
N PRO A 163 -9.62 5.16 18.30
CA PRO A 163 -10.54 5.00 17.18
C PRO A 163 -10.68 6.23 16.27
N GLN A 164 -10.30 7.42 16.75
CA GLN A 164 -10.35 8.65 15.96
C GLN A 164 -9.23 8.72 14.91
N GLY A 165 -8.13 7.99 15.15
CA GLY A 165 -6.94 8.02 14.30
C GLY A 165 -6.19 9.33 14.31
N ILE A 166 -5.06 9.37 13.63
CA ILE A 166 -4.20 10.54 13.52
C ILE A 166 -4.70 11.42 12.36
N SER A 167 -4.99 12.67 12.66
CA SER A 167 -5.36 13.70 11.68
C SER A 167 -4.18 14.63 11.38
N ARG A 168 -4.31 15.45 10.32
CA ARG A 168 -3.29 16.43 9.90
C ARG A 168 -1.97 15.79 9.49
N ILE A 169 -2.05 14.70 8.73
CA ILE A 169 -0.89 14.06 8.14
C ILE A 169 -0.39 14.93 6.98
N ASP A 170 0.93 15.14 6.92
CA ASP A 170 1.56 15.92 5.86
C ASP A 170 1.31 15.29 4.49
N PRO A 171 1.00 16.10 3.48
CA PRO A 171 0.74 15.60 2.14
C PRO A 171 2.01 15.02 1.52
N VAL A 172 1.83 13.98 0.72
CA VAL A 172 2.91 13.41 -0.05
C VAL A 172 3.42 14.43 -1.07
N GLY A 173 4.72 14.65 -1.07
CA GLY A 173 5.43 15.46 -2.08
C GLY A 173 6.21 14.56 -3.04
N VAL A 174 6.12 14.83 -4.34
CA VAL A 174 6.91 14.16 -5.39
C VAL A 174 7.63 15.24 -6.19
N ALA A 175 8.96 15.16 -6.24
CA ALA A 175 9.78 16.10 -7.00
C ALA A 175 9.49 17.60 -6.72
N GLY A 176 9.18 17.96 -5.46
CA GLY A 176 8.85 19.32 -5.06
C GLY A 176 7.39 19.73 -5.25
N VAL A 177 6.58 18.88 -5.85
CA VAL A 177 5.14 19.09 -6.04
C VAL A 177 4.38 18.48 -4.89
N ARG A 178 3.52 19.25 -4.20
CA ARG A 178 2.64 18.74 -3.14
C ARG A 178 1.38 18.16 -3.76
N LEU A 179 1.12 16.86 -3.55
CA LEU A 179 -0.05 16.19 -4.12
C LEU A 179 -1.40 16.64 -3.53
N SER A 180 -1.37 17.37 -2.41
CA SER A 180 -2.61 17.89 -1.79
C SER A 180 -3.21 19.09 -2.49
N ALA A 181 -2.43 19.80 -3.32
CA ALA A 181 -2.88 20.97 -4.06
C ALA A 181 -3.21 20.61 -5.51
N THR A 182 -4.22 21.27 -6.07
CA THR A 182 -4.48 21.17 -7.50
C THR A 182 -3.27 21.73 -8.25
N GLN A 183 -2.72 20.97 -9.17
CA GLN A 183 -1.59 21.38 -10.00
C GLN A 183 -2.08 21.73 -11.40
N GLU A 184 -1.56 22.80 -11.95
CA GLU A 184 -1.75 23.14 -13.35
C GLU A 184 -0.53 22.65 -14.14
N MET A 185 -0.69 21.55 -14.87
CA MET A 185 0.32 21.04 -15.77
C MET A 185 -0.17 21.05 -17.21
N PHE A 186 0.57 21.71 -18.09
CA PHE A 186 0.24 21.80 -19.53
C PHE A 186 -1.19 22.35 -19.83
N GLY A 187 -1.69 23.28 -18.99
CA GLY A 187 -3.02 23.88 -19.17
C GLY A 187 -4.18 22.99 -18.71
N ILE A 188 -3.90 21.84 -18.09
CA ILE A 188 -4.89 20.96 -17.48
C ILE A 188 -4.80 21.09 -15.97
N SER A 189 -5.91 21.41 -15.31
CA SER A 189 -6.00 21.42 -13.85
C SER A 189 -6.13 19.96 -13.35
N LEU A 190 -5.09 19.47 -12.68
CA LEU A 190 -5.07 18.16 -12.04
C LEU A 190 -5.46 18.30 -10.57
N PRO A 191 -6.66 17.88 -10.18
CA PRO A 191 -7.08 17.83 -8.78
C PRO A 191 -6.19 16.89 -7.98
N SER A 192 -6.06 17.13 -6.68
CA SER A 192 -5.26 16.28 -5.78
C SER A 192 -5.60 14.79 -5.88
N VAL A 193 -6.87 14.45 -6.06
CA VAL A 193 -7.34 13.05 -6.17
C VAL A 193 -6.73 12.34 -7.39
N HIS A 194 -6.59 13.04 -8.54
CA HIS A 194 -5.94 12.47 -9.73
C HIS A 194 -4.44 12.23 -9.50
N LEU A 195 -3.77 13.13 -8.76
CA LEU A 195 -2.35 12.95 -8.44
C LEU A 195 -2.12 11.74 -7.55
N TYR A 196 -2.98 11.51 -6.55
CA TYR A 196 -2.94 10.30 -5.73
C TYR A 196 -3.27 9.04 -6.54
N PHE A 197 -4.21 9.11 -7.49
CA PHE A 197 -4.50 8.00 -8.40
C PHE A 197 -3.24 7.54 -9.15
N TYR A 198 -2.48 8.46 -9.75
CA TYR A 198 -1.24 8.12 -10.46
C TYR A 198 -0.15 7.57 -9.52
N LEU A 199 -0.07 8.09 -8.30
CA LEU A 199 0.83 7.55 -7.29
C LEU A 199 0.47 6.10 -6.94
N PHE A 200 -0.81 5.81 -6.67
CA PHE A 200 -1.28 4.45 -6.41
C PHE A 200 -1.10 3.53 -7.61
N LEU A 201 -1.32 4.03 -8.82
CA LEU A 201 -1.09 3.29 -10.05
C LEU A 201 0.38 2.89 -10.20
N ALA A 202 1.30 3.81 -9.93
CA ALA A 202 2.75 3.54 -9.96
C ALA A 202 3.15 2.47 -8.92
N PHE A 203 2.65 2.58 -7.69
CA PHE A 203 2.92 1.56 -6.66
C PHE A 203 2.28 0.22 -7.00
N THR A 204 1.06 0.20 -7.53
CA THR A 204 0.39 -1.04 -7.97
C THR A 204 1.21 -1.72 -9.07
N ALA A 205 1.69 -0.96 -10.06
CA ALA A 205 2.55 -1.48 -11.11
C ALA A 205 3.86 -2.06 -10.57
N LEU A 206 4.47 -1.38 -9.58
CA LEU A 206 5.69 -1.86 -8.91
C LEU A 206 5.43 -3.17 -8.15
N VAL A 207 4.31 -3.27 -7.42
CA VAL A 207 3.92 -4.50 -6.69
C VAL A 207 3.64 -5.65 -7.66
N ILE A 208 2.95 -5.39 -8.78
CA ILE A 208 2.71 -6.39 -9.84
C ILE A 208 4.05 -6.89 -10.38
N PHE A 209 4.97 -5.99 -10.71
CA PHE A 209 6.29 -6.35 -11.22
C PHE A 209 7.07 -7.21 -10.21
N ALA A 210 7.09 -6.80 -8.93
CA ALA A 210 7.74 -7.55 -7.86
C ALA A 210 7.11 -8.95 -7.67
N SER A 211 5.77 -9.03 -7.71
CA SER A 211 5.05 -10.31 -7.59
C SER A 211 5.36 -11.26 -8.76
N GLN A 212 5.40 -10.74 -9.99
CA GLN A 212 5.75 -11.55 -11.17
C GLN A 212 7.18 -12.09 -11.08
N ARG A 213 8.13 -11.25 -10.68
CA ARG A 213 9.52 -11.67 -10.52
C ARG A 213 9.68 -12.75 -9.44
N SER A 214 8.98 -12.58 -8.31
CA SER A 214 8.96 -13.62 -7.25
C SER A 214 8.36 -14.94 -7.74
N ALA A 215 7.37 -14.88 -8.63
CA ALA A 215 6.77 -16.08 -9.26
C ALA A 215 7.76 -16.80 -10.18
N GLU A 216 8.51 -16.05 -10.99
CA GLU A 216 9.53 -16.60 -11.89
C GLU A 216 10.67 -17.25 -11.11
N ASP A 217 11.14 -16.59 -10.04
CA ASP A 217 12.17 -17.11 -9.15
C ASP A 217 11.68 -18.43 -8.49
N ALA A 218 10.47 -18.46 -7.94
CA ALA A 218 9.88 -19.66 -7.34
C ALA A 218 9.74 -20.82 -8.34
N ALA A 219 9.35 -20.56 -9.57
CA ALA A 219 9.27 -21.56 -10.63
C ALA A 219 10.66 -22.10 -11.02
N GLY A 220 11.69 -21.24 -11.01
CA GLY A 220 13.08 -21.65 -11.30
C GLY A 220 13.71 -22.55 -10.22
N TYR A 221 13.27 -22.45 -8.97
CA TYR A 221 13.72 -23.35 -7.90
C TYR A 221 13.00 -24.72 -7.90
N ALA A 222 11.86 -24.82 -8.58
CA ALA A 222 11.06 -26.06 -8.66
C ALA A 222 11.40 -26.95 -9.88
N ALA A 223 12.19 -26.44 -10.81
CA ALA A 223 12.66 -27.13 -12.03
C ALA A 223 14.05 -27.72 -11.84
#